data_8b24abd7eeca052ad236e9d099ff4f1f
#
_entry.id   8b24abd7eeca052ad236e9d099ff4f1f
#
_cell.length_a   1.000
_cell.length_b   1.000
_cell.length_c   1.000
_cell.angle_alpha   90.00
_cell.angle_beta   90.00
_cell.angle_gamma   90.00
#
_symmetry.space_group_name_H-M   'P 1'
#
loop_
_entity.id
_entity.type
_entity.pdbx_description
1 polymer ?
#
loop_
_entity_poly.entity_id
_entity_poly.type
_entity_poly.pdbx_seq_one_letter_code
_entity_poly.pdbx_strand_id
1 'polypeptide(L)'
;MDMSRILYKYLDIAGAKGMIGNKNLQFTNASQLNDPFDCHPKLIDYSNIPNTRLKGWPKQWWIEKEENDALNLRNDTWLCSLSKVNDSLLMWSHYCYNHKGICIGIDIDKVMKSIPPMFGTIYLEPLVLDVKYKDIIERPDAYHSSKELFSYQWEAKAKEWEYEQEVRLVMPNPNPMYAAFTPQQAEQSKKHPDKIWNWRE
;
A
#
# COMPACT_ATOMS: atom_id res chain seq x y z
N MET A 1 -7.67 28.70 -8.26
CA MET A 1 -8.25 27.43 -8.72
C MET A 1 -7.28 26.35 -8.27
N ASP A 2 -7.68 25.56 -7.33
CA ASP A 2 -6.87 24.41 -6.86
C ASP A 2 -6.80 23.42 -8.02
N MET A 3 -5.61 23.22 -8.60
CA MET A 3 -5.46 22.27 -9.71
C MET A 3 -5.59 20.86 -9.10
N SER A 4 -6.67 20.15 -9.46
CA SER A 4 -6.90 18.79 -9.02
C SER A 4 -5.72 17.89 -9.40
N ARG A 5 -5.26 17.06 -8.48
CA ARG A 5 -4.15 16.13 -8.68
C ARG A 5 -4.66 14.90 -9.42
N ILE A 6 -4.37 14.82 -10.72
CA ILE A 6 -4.70 13.65 -11.54
C ILE A 6 -3.59 12.62 -11.43
N LEU A 7 -3.94 11.40 -11.03
CA LEU A 7 -3.08 10.22 -11.06
C LEU A 7 -3.70 9.15 -11.98
N TYR A 8 -2.88 8.25 -12.49
CA TYR A 8 -3.26 7.31 -13.54
C TYR A 8 -3.25 5.87 -13.05
N LYS A 9 -4.30 5.13 -13.36
CA LYS A 9 -4.39 3.69 -13.14
C LYS A 9 -4.33 2.96 -14.46
N TYR A 10 -3.31 2.12 -14.63
CA TYR A 10 -3.16 1.21 -15.76
C TYR A 10 -3.88 -0.10 -15.46
N LEU A 11 -4.70 -0.56 -16.38
CA LEU A 11 -5.59 -1.71 -16.18
C LEU A 11 -5.72 -2.53 -17.46
N ASP A 12 -5.94 -3.80 -17.33
CA ASP A 12 -6.50 -4.60 -18.41
C ASP A 12 -7.98 -4.23 -18.65
N ILE A 13 -8.59 -4.78 -19.68
CA ILE A 13 -9.98 -4.48 -20.04
C ILE A 13 -10.96 -4.93 -18.95
N ALA A 14 -10.68 -6.06 -18.29
CA ALA A 14 -11.57 -6.58 -17.25
C ALA A 14 -11.53 -5.71 -16.01
N GLY A 15 -10.33 -5.32 -15.55
CA GLY A 15 -10.14 -4.40 -14.44
C GLY A 15 -10.76 -3.03 -14.69
N ALA A 16 -10.59 -2.48 -15.92
CA ALA A 16 -11.19 -1.21 -16.29
C ALA A 16 -12.73 -1.27 -16.30
N LYS A 17 -13.32 -2.34 -16.82
CA LYS A 17 -14.78 -2.55 -16.78
C LYS A 17 -15.30 -2.66 -15.35
N GLY A 18 -14.58 -3.40 -14.49
CA GLY A 18 -14.91 -3.53 -13.07
C GLY A 18 -14.86 -2.20 -12.36
N MET A 19 -13.78 -1.44 -12.54
CA MET A 19 -13.58 -0.14 -11.90
C MET A 19 -14.65 0.88 -12.33
N ILE A 20 -14.90 1.02 -13.64
CA ILE A 20 -15.88 1.98 -14.17
C ILE A 20 -17.31 1.56 -13.84
N GLY A 21 -17.63 0.26 -14.03
CA GLY A 21 -19.00 -0.25 -13.82
C GLY A 21 -19.42 -0.21 -12.36
N ASN A 22 -18.49 -0.47 -11.43
CA ASN A 22 -18.76 -0.47 -10.00
C ASN A 22 -18.45 0.88 -9.33
N LYS A 23 -17.89 1.85 -10.07
CA LYS A 23 -17.44 3.14 -9.54
C LYS A 23 -16.56 2.95 -8.28
N ASN A 24 -15.48 2.17 -8.38
CA ASN A 24 -14.63 1.85 -7.24
C ASN A 24 -13.15 1.83 -7.59
N LEU A 25 -12.29 1.94 -6.56
CA LEU A 25 -10.85 1.69 -6.63
C LEU A 25 -10.54 0.36 -5.98
N GLN A 26 -9.79 -0.47 -6.71
CA GLN A 26 -9.30 -1.74 -6.20
C GLN A 26 -8.00 -1.52 -5.41
N PHE A 27 -7.99 -2.04 -4.19
CA PHE A 27 -6.80 -2.12 -3.36
C PHE A 27 -6.30 -3.56 -3.34
N THR A 28 -5.01 -3.73 -3.50
CA THR A 28 -4.32 -5.03 -3.44
C THR A 28 -3.61 -5.16 -2.09
N ASN A 29 -3.62 -6.33 -1.52
CA ASN A 29 -2.87 -6.58 -0.28
C ASN A 29 -1.36 -6.43 -0.53
N ALA A 30 -0.64 -5.78 0.38
CA ALA A 30 0.79 -5.51 0.23
C ALA A 30 1.64 -6.78 0.08
N SER A 31 1.18 -7.92 0.61
CA SER A 31 1.87 -9.21 0.46
C SER A 31 1.74 -9.82 -0.94
N GLN A 32 0.86 -9.28 -1.79
CA GLN A 32 0.56 -9.79 -3.14
C GLN A 32 1.09 -8.89 -4.26
N LEU A 33 1.95 -7.92 -3.93
CA LEU A 33 2.61 -7.10 -4.93
C LEU A 33 3.53 -7.97 -5.81
N ASN A 34 3.71 -7.57 -7.07
CA ASN A 34 4.52 -8.29 -8.06
C ASN A 34 6.01 -8.34 -7.73
N ASP A 35 6.53 -7.32 -7.05
CA ASP A 35 7.91 -7.33 -6.56
C ASP A 35 7.95 -7.93 -5.14
N PRO A 36 8.62 -9.08 -4.93
CA PRO A 36 8.70 -9.73 -3.61
C PRO A 36 9.44 -8.89 -2.56
N PHE A 37 10.28 -7.94 -3.00
CA PHE A 37 10.99 -7.03 -2.11
C PHE A 37 10.17 -5.80 -1.72
N ASP A 38 9.12 -5.51 -2.47
CA ASP A 38 8.27 -4.36 -2.25
C ASP A 38 7.51 -4.48 -0.93
N CYS A 39 7.53 -3.42 -0.13
CA CYS A 39 6.91 -3.39 1.21
C CYS A 39 7.41 -4.51 2.16
N HIS A 40 8.58 -5.10 1.88
CA HIS A 40 9.06 -6.24 2.67
C HIS A 40 9.50 -5.81 4.07
N PRO A 41 9.16 -6.57 5.15
CA PRO A 41 9.55 -6.22 6.53
C PRO A 41 11.06 -6.04 6.71
N LYS A 42 11.87 -6.84 6.00
CA LYS A 42 13.33 -6.76 6.05
C LYS A 42 13.94 -5.51 5.40
N LEU A 43 13.13 -4.60 4.89
CA LEU A 43 13.60 -3.26 4.52
C LEU A 43 14.02 -2.44 5.74
N ILE A 44 13.66 -2.86 6.96
CA ILE A 44 14.03 -2.22 8.21
C ILE A 44 14.91 -3.17 9.01
N ASP A 45 15.94 -2.63 9.67
CA ASP A 45 16.85 -3.40 10.51
C ASP A 45 16.44 -3.30 11.99
N TYR A 46 16.04 -4.41 12.58
CA TYR A 46 15.66 -4.53 13.98
C TYR A 46 16.81 -5.07 14.87
N SER A 47 18.02 -5.25 14.32
CA SER A 47 19.12 -5.92 15.03
C SER A 47 19.66 -5.12 16.23
N ASN A 48 19.48 -3.80 16.27
CA ASN A 48 20.05 -2.91 17.28
C ASN A 48 19.08 -2.54 18.41
N ILE A 49 18.25 -3.50 18.83
CA ILE A 49 17.33 -3.29 19.96
C ILE A 49 18.09 -2.83 21.22
N PRO A 50 17.70 -1.70 21.82
CA PRO A 50 18.31 -1.19 23.05
C PRO A 50 18.10 -2.15 24.22
N ASN A 51 19.12 -2.34 25.05
CA ASN A 51 19.04 -3.21 26.24
C ASN A 51 17.89 -2.83 27.19
N THR A 52 17.52 -1.57 27.25
CA THR A 52 16.37 -1.05 28.02
C THR A 52 15.03 -1.66 27.60
N ARG A 53 14.92 -2.13 26.36
CA ARG A 53 13.71 -2.79 25.84
C ARG A 53 13.65 -4.29 26.16
N LEU A 54 14.78 -4.93 26.46
CA LEU A 54 14.85 -6.38 26.58
C LEU A 54 14.03 -6.94 27.75
N LYS A 55 13.90 -6.19 28.86
CA LYS A 55 13.06 -6.57 30.03
C LYS A 55 13.26 -8.03 30.47
N GLY A 56 14.50 -8.54 30.41
CA GLY A 56 14.83 -9.92 30.75
C GLY A 56 14.63 -10.97 29.65
N TRP A 57 14.10 -10.60 28.50
CA TRP A 57 13.95 -11.50 27.36
C TRP A 57 15.21 -11.49 26.48
N PRO A 58 15.55 -12.61 25.80
CA PRO A 58 16.67 -12.68 24.86
C PRO A 58 16.50 -11.65 23.72
N LYS A 59 17.63 -11.03 23.32
CA LYS A 59 17.64 -10.08 22.20
C LYS A 59 17.05 -10.67 20.92
N GLN A 60 17.40 -11.94 20.62
CA GLN A 60 16.91 -12.64 19.44
C GLN A 60 15.38 -12.76 19.42
N TRP A 61 14.76 -13.04 20.56
CA TRP A 61 13.29 -13.09 20.67
C TRP A 61 12.63 -11.76 20.29
N TRP A 62 13.23 -10.64 20.71
CA TRP A 62 12.71 -9.32 20.36
C TRP A 62 12.87 -9.03 18.87
N ILE A 63 14.00 -9.37 18.25
CA ILE A 63 14.22 -9.20 16.80
C ILE A 63 13.14 -9.96 16.02
N GLU A 64 12.94 -11.23 16.34
CA GLU A 64 11.93 -12.08 15.71
C GLU A 64 10.51 -11.52 15.91
N LYS A 65 10.22 -11.01 17.10
CA LYS A 65 8.93 -10.37 17.39
C LYS A 65 8.70 -9.13 16.51
N GLU A 66 9.66 -8.22 16.45
CA GLU A 66 9.53 -7.00 15.63
C GLU A 66 9.43 -7.31 14.12
N GLU A 67 10.20 -8.27 13.63
CA GLU A 67 10.10 -8.75 12.25
C GLU A 67 8.73 -9.37 11.96
N ASN A 68 8.17 -10.16 12.89
CA ASN A 68 6.85 -10.74 12.76
C ASN A 68 5.74 -9.67 12.84
N ASP A 69 5.87 -8.69 13.72
CA ASP A 69 4.91 -7.59 13.82
C ASP A 69 4.90 -6.77 12.50
N ALA A 70 6.07 -6.50 11.91
CA ALA A 70 6.18 -5.83 10.61
C ALA A 70 5.63 -6.69 9.46
N LEU A 71 5.79 -8.01 9.51
CA LEU A 71 5.20 -8.93 8.56
C LEU A 71 3.67 -8.96 8.66
N ASN A 72 3.14 -8.99 9.87
CA ASN A 72 1.70 -8.91 10.12
C ASN A 72 1.14 -7.59 9.62
N LEU A 73 1.83 -6.47 9.87
CA LEU A 73 1.45 -5.17 9.35
C LEU A 73 1.40 -5.16 7.81
N ARG A 74 2.38 -5.76 7.13
CA ARG A 74 2.37 -5.93 5.67
C ARG A 74 1.15 -6.73 5.20
N ASN A 75 0.88 -7.85 5.87
CA ASN A 75 -0.25 -8.72 5.52
C ASN A 75 -1.61 -8.07 5.78
N ASP A 76 -1.66 -7.09 6.68
CA ASP A 76 -2.87 -6.36 7.01
C ASP A 76 -2.99 -5.00 6.29
N THR A 77 -2.02 -4.65 5.44
CA THR A 77 -2.01 -3.40 4.69
C THR A 77 -2.46 -3.61 3.24
N TRP A 78 -3.28 -2.68 2.77
CA TRP A 78 -3.82 -2.66 1.41
C TRP A 78 -3.33 -1.43 0.67
N LEU A 79 -2.97 -1.60 -0.59
CA LEU A 79 -2.40 -0.57 -1.42
C LEU A 79 -3.19 -0.40 -2.71
N CYS A 80 -3.36 0.85 -3.15
CA CYS A 80 -3.74 1.16 -4.51
C CYS A 80 -2.59 1.93 -5.16
N SER A 81 -1.89 1.29 -6.09
CA SER A 81 -0.80 1.89 -6.86
C SER A 81 -1.35 2.68 -8.03
N LEU A 82 -0.93 3.93 -8.13
CA LEU A 82 -1.25 4.87 -9.19
C LEU A 82 0.04 5.43 -9.78
N SER A 83 0.01 5.98 -10.97
CA SER A 83 1.16 6.59 -11.64
C SER A 83 0.97 8.09 -11.83
N LYS A 84 2.06 8.85 -11.84
CA LYS A 84 2.05 10.28 -12.22
C LYS A 84 2.00 10.48 -13.74
N VAL A 85 2.27 9.43 -14.52
CA VAL A 85 2.36 9.48 -15.99
C VAL A 85 1.39 8.51 -16.65
N ASN A 86 0.92 8.85 -17.84
CA ASN A 86 -0.02 8.05 -18.63
C ASN A 86 0.55 7.56 -19.97
N ASP A 87 1.80 7.87 -20.25
CA ASP A 87 2.46 7.63 -21.53
C ASP A 87 3.70 6.71 -21.44
N SER A 88 3.95 6.09 -20.27
CA SER A 88 5.05 5.15 -20.09
C SER A 88 4.80 3.84 -20.85
N LEU A 89 5.60 3.56 -21.88
CA LEU A 89 5.52 2.34 -22.70
C LEU A 89 5.64 1.07 -21.86
N LEU A 90 6.52 1.09 -20.83
CA LEU A 90 6.67 -0.05 -19.91
C LEU A 90 5.42 -0.28 -19.09
N MET A 91 4.78 0.78 -18.59
CA MET A 91 3.51 0.67 -17.88
C MET A 91 2.40 0.11 -18.76
N TRP A 92 2.32 0.55 -20.00
CA TRP A 92 1.36 0.00 -20.98
C TRP A 92 1.63 -1.47 -21.29
N SER A 93 2.90 -1.88 -21.36
CA SER A 93 3.27 -3.27 -21.56
C SER A 93 2.91 -4.16 -20.36
N HIS A 94 3.33 -3.74 -19.15
CA HIS A 94 3.23 -4.58 -17.95
C HIS A 94 1.82 -4.62 -17.36
N TYR A 95 1.11 -3.49 -17.33
CA TYR A 95 -0.14 -3.35 -16.59
C TYR A 95 -1.39 -3.22 -17.47
N CYS A 96 -1.21 -3.03 -18.78
CA CYS A 96 -2.32 -2.92 -19.74
C CYS A 96 -2.37 -4.11 -20.73
N TYR A 97 -2.11 -5.30 -20.25
CA TYR A 97 -2.19 -6.53 -21.05
C TYR A 97 -1.49 -6.39 -22.42
N ASN A 98 -0.18 -6.09 -22.41
CA ASN A 98 0.62 -5.86 -23.61
C ASN A 98 -0.01 -4.78 -24.53
N HIS A 99 -0.20 -3.58 -24.02
CA HIS A 99 -0.75 -2.40 -24.73
C HIS A 99 -2.22 -2.54 -25.21
N LYS A 100 -2.98 -3.52 -24.69
CA LYS A 100 -4.38 -3.76 -25.08
C LYS A 100 -5.38 -3.33 -23.99
N GLY A 101 -4.90 -2.71 -22.94
CA GLY A 101 -5.69 -2.25 -21.80
C GLY A 101 -6.11 -0.79 -21.88
N ILE A 102 -6.35 -0.20 -20.72
CA ILE A 102 -6.83 1.16 -20.55
C ILE A 102 -6.02 1.84 -19.45
N CYS A 103 -5.71 3.13 -19.65
CA CYS A 103 -5.17 3.99 -18.59
C CYS A 103 -6.24 5.03 -18.22
N ILE A 104 -6.61 5.07 -16.93
CA ILE A 104 -7.67 5.93 -16.41
C ILE A 104 -7.05 7.02 -15.54
N GLY A 105 -7.34 8.29 -15.86
CA GLY A 105 -7.00 9.43 -15.03
C GLY A 105 -8.00 9.58 -13.88
N ILE A 106 -7.51 9.71 -12.66
CA ILE A 106 -8.28 9.77 -11.42
C ILE A 106 -7.95 11.07 -10.70
N ASP A 107 -8.98 11.86 -10.40
CA ASP A 107 -8.88 13.02 -9.54
C ASP A 107 -8.76 12.55 -8.08
N ILE A 108 -7.51 12.49 -7.57
CA ILE A 108 -7.25 11.91 -6.27
C ILE A 108 -7.85 12.74 -5.13
N ASP A 109 -7.93 14.03 -5.28
CA ASP A 109 -8.48 14.90 -4.25
C ASP A 109 -9.99 14.69 -4.08
N LYS A 110 -10.70 14.42 -5.17
CA LYS A 110 -12.11 14.02 -5.11
C LYS A 110 -12.28 12.63 -4.51
N VAL A 111 -11.43 11.68 -4.89
CA VAL A 111 -11.47 10.33 -4.32
C VAL A 111 -11.26 10.39 -2.81
N MET A 112 -10.23 11.10 -2.33
CA MET A 112 -9.96 11.22 -0.90
C MET A 112 -11.13 11.84 -0.13
N LYS A 113 -11.78 12.85 -0.69
CA LYS A 113 -12.98 13.47 -0.10
C LYS A 113 -14.21 12.54 -0.11
N SER A 114 -14.27 11.57 -1.02
CA SER A 114 -15.40 10.63 -1.14
C SER A 114 -15.25 9.38 -0.28
N ILE A 115 -14.05 9.12 0.28
CA ILE A 115 -13.84 7.98 1.18
C ILE A 115 -14.58 8.27 2.48
N PRO A 116 -15.63 7.51 2.81
CA PRO A 116 -16.34 7.73 4.06
C PRO A 116 -15.41 7.44 5.23
N PRO A 117 -15.50 8.17 6.34
CA PRO A 117 -14.82 7.82 7.58
C PRO A 117 -15.24 6.40 7.95
N MET A 118 -14.30 5.46 7.90
CA MET A 118 -14.61 4.08 8.20
C MET A 118 -14.73 3.87 9.69
N PHE A 119 -15.88 3.28 10.09
CA PHE A 119 -16.16 2.69 11.40
C PHE A 119 -16.13 3.64 12.61
N GLY A 120 -17.21 4.36 12.78
CA GLY A 120 -17.61 5.01 14.03
C GLY A 120 -16.69 6.14 14.48
N THR A 121 -15.65 5.87 15.21
CA THR A 121 -14.78 6.88 15.83
C THR A 121 -13.33 6.87 15.32
N ILE A 122 -12.96 5.92 14.45
CA ILE A 122 -11.58 5.83 13.90
C ILE A 122 -11.61 6.24 12.44
N TYR A 123 -11.12 7.45 12.17
CA TYR A 123 -10.87 7.96 10.84
C TYR A 123 -9.57 7.32 10.31
N LEU A 124 -9.68 6.39 9.39
CA LEU A 124 -8.55 5.87 8.65
C LEU A 124 -8.61 6.43 7.23
N GLU A 125 -8.06 7.62 7.07
CA GLU A 125 -7.78 8.13 5.75
C GLU A 125 -6.61 7.34 5.15
N PRO A 126 -6.68 6.94 3.86
CA PRO A 126 -5.54 6.37 3.19
C PRO A 126 -4.38 7.37 3.21
N LEU A 127 -3.19 6.89 3.51
CA LEU A 127 -1.98 7.68 3.35
C LEU A 127 -1.66 7.78 1.86
N VAL A 128 -1.41 8.99 1.37
CA VAL A 128 -0.95 9.22 -0.01
C VAL A 128 0.56 9.34 0.02
N LEU A 129 1.28 8.36 -0.50
CA LEU A 129 2.73 8.27 -0.45
C LEU A 129 3.32 8.28 -1.87
N ASP A 130 4.31 9.13 -2.10
CA ASP A 130 5.15 9.08 -3.29
C ASP A 130 6.23 8.01 -3.11
N VAL A 131 6.36 7.07 -4.05
CA VAL A 131 7.42 6.05 -4.02
C VAL A 131 8.77 6.71 -4.26
N LYS A 132 9.74 6.34 -3.43
CA LYS A 132 11.12 6.82 -3.48
C LYS A 132 12.02 5.73 -4.04
N TYR A 133 12.47 5.94 -5.27
CA TYR A 133 13.34 5.00 -5.98
C TYR A 133 14.79 5.15 -5.55
N LYS A 134 15.48 4.03 -5.35
CA LYS A 134 16.85 3.98 -4.83
C LYS A 134 17.70 3.00 -5.62
N ASP A 135 18.91 3.42 -5.97
CA ASP A 135 19.92 2.54 -6.59
C ASP A 135 20.35 1.42 -5.63
N ILE A 136 20.41 1.75 -4.32
CA ILE A 136 20.68 0.81 -3.24
C ILE A 136 19.59 1.01 -2.20
N ILE A 137 18.85 -0.06 -1.93
CA ILE A 137 17.88 -0.06 -0.83
C ILE A 137 18.63 -0.28 0.47
N GLU A 138 18.80 0.79 1.23
CA GLU A 138 19.36 0.74 2.57
C GLU A 138 18.38 0.06 3.54
N ARG A 139 18.91 -0.49 4.63
CA ARG A 139 18.12 -1.01 5.75
C ARG A 139 18.30 -0.10 6.96
N PRO A 140 17.47 0.95 7.11
CA PRO A 140 17.57 1.84 8.24
C PRO A 140 17.33 1.11 9.56
N ASP A 141 18.10 1.49 10.57
CA ASP A 141 17.98 0.95 11.92
C ASP A 141 16.68 1.41 12.58
N ALA A 142 15.89 0.46 13.06
CA ALA A 142 14.57 0.73 13.67
C ALA A 142 14.61 1.61 14.92
N TYR A 143 15.73 1.69 15.59
CA TYR A 143 15.86 2.35 16.91
C TYR A 143 16.65 3.65 16.88
N HIS A 144 17.45 3.86 15.85
CA HIS A 144 18.35 5.01 15.73
C HIS A 144 18.04 5.91 14.53
N SER A 145 17.10 5.50 13.68
CA SER A 145 16.68 6.33 12.55
C SER A 145 15.67 7.39 12.94
N SER A 146 15.59 8.42 12.12
CA SER A 146 14.63 9.49 12.26
C SER A 146 13.19 9.05 12.00
N LYS A 147 12.24 9.93 12.26
CA LYS A 147 10.77 9.72 12.23
C LYS A 147 10.18 9.13 10.94
N GLU A 148 10.96 8.97 9.87
CA GLU A 148 10.47 8.54 8.55
C GLU A 148 10.41 7.01 8.36
N LEU A 149 10.78 6.21 9.37
CA LEU A 149 10.78 4.75 9.27
C LEU A 149 9.41 4.15 8.96
N PHE A 150 8.36 4.74 9.50
CA PHE A 150 7.01 4.23 9.29
C PHE A 150 6.62 4.27 7.81
N SER A 151 6.98 5.33 7.10
CA SER A 151 6.69 5.45 5.67
C SER A 151 7.67 4.67 4.80
N TYR A 152 8.91 4.46 5.28
CA TYR A 152 9.99 3.85 4.50
C TYR A 152 9.63 2.49 3.91
N GLN A 153 8.98 1.63 4.68
CA GLN A 153 8.54 0.30 4.21
C GLN A 153 7.57 0.39 3.03
N TRP A 154 6.79 1.46 2.95
CA TRP A 154 5.76 1.67 1.92
C TRP A 154 6.24 2.53 0.76
N GLU A 155 7.31 3.28 0.93
CA GLU A 155 7.84 4.22 -0.06
C GLU A 155 9.07 3.71 -0.82
N ALA A 156 9.92 2.89 -0.16
CA ALA A 156 11.18 2.48 -0.76
C ALA A 156 10.98 1.40 -1.83
N LYS A 157 11.50 1.67 -3.03
CA LYS A 157 11.46 0.74 -4.16
C LYS A 157 12.77 0.80 -4.94
N ALA A 158 13.15 -0.30 -5.59
CA ALA A 158 14.33 -0.36 -6.43
C ALA A 158 14.18 0.57 -7.65
N LYS A 159 15.30 1.18 -8.07
CA LYS A 159 15.32 2.18 -9.14
C LYS A 159 14.88 1.64 -10.50
N GLU A 160 15.01 0.36 -10.71
CA GLU A 160 14.54 -0.34 -11.91
C GLU A 160 13.05 -0.13 -12.17
N TRP A 161 12.28 0.19 -11.11
CA TRP A 161 10.84 0.47 -11.18
C TRP A 161 10.51 1.97 -11.34
N GLU A 162 11.51 2.85 -11.46
CA GLU A 162 11.30 4.32 -11.51
C GLU A 162 10.39 4.76 -12.68
N TYR A 163 10.32 3.98 -13.75
CA TYR A 163 9.42 4.24 -14.88
C TYR A 163 7.93 4.23 -14.50
N GLU A 164 7.58 3.66 -13.35
CA GLU A 164 6.21 3.66 -12.84
C GLU A 164 5.78 5.02 -12.29
N GLN A 165 6.71 5.84 -11.81
CA GLN A 165 6.44 7.12 -11.12
C GLN A 165 5.29 7.00 -10.13
N GLU A 166 5.39 5.98 -9.28
CA GLU A 166 4.29 5.46 -8.47
C GLU A 166 3.92 6.40 -7.31
N VAL A 167 2.62 6.53 -7.12
CA VAL A 167 1.98 7.08 -5.91
C VAL A 167 1.07 6.02 -5.33
N ARG A 168 1.17 5.80 -4.04
CA ARG A 168 0.40 4.78 -3.32
C ARG A 168 -0.67 5.42 -2.44
N LEU A 169 -1.87 4.88 -2.52
CA LEU A 169 -2.84 5.02 -1.44
C LEU A 169 -2.66 3.83 -0.50
N VAL A 170 -2.21 4.08 0.72
CA VAL A 170 -1.90 3.04 1.70
C VAL A 170 -2.96 3.03 2.78
N MET A 171 -3.57 1.88 2.99
CA MET A 171 -4.58 1.66 4.03
C MET A 171 -4.10 0.55 4.96
N PRO A 172 -3.48 0.89 6.10
CA PRO A 172 -3.27 -0.10 7.14
C PRO A 172 -4.63 -0.60 7.62
N ASN A 173 -4.80 -1.91 7.71
CA ASN A 173 -5.99 -2.45 8.34
C ASN A 173 -5.89 -2.13 9.85
N PRO A 174 -6.85 -1.42 10.45
CA PRO A 174 -6.85 -1.29 11.89
C PRO A 174 -6.94 -2.70 12.48
N ASN A 175 -6.15 -2.95 13.52
CA ASN A 175 -6.11 -4.18 14.29
C ASN A 175 -7.47 -4.90 14.28
N PRO A 176 -7.54 -6.21 13.99
CA PRO A 176 -8.79 -6.98 13.92
C PRO A 176 -9.66 -6.89 15.20
N MET A 177 -9.10 -6.44 16.32
CA MET A 177 -9.88 -6.10 17.52
C MET A 177 -10.84 -4.92 17.31
N TYR A 178 -10.62 -4.07 16.31
CA TYR A 178 -11.48 -2.92 15.98
C TYR A 178 -12.18 -3.05 14.64
N ALA A 179 -11.75 -3.97 13.78
CA ALA A 179 -12.48 -4.33 12.58
C ALA A 179 -13.59 -5.32 12.95
N ALA A 180 -14.68 -4.82 13.48
CA ALA A 180 -15.92 -5.59 13.59
C ALA A 180 -16.48 -5.85 12.17
N PHE A 181 -15.76 -6.61 11.37
CA PHE A 181 -16.35 -7.28 10.23
C PHE A 181 -17.39 -8.25 10.79
N THR A 182 -18.61 -8.18 10.29
CA THR A 182 -19.53 -9.30 10.52
C THR A 182 -18.82 -10.57 10.03
N PRO A 183 -19.08 -11.74 10.62
CA PRO A 183 -18.49 -13.01 10.17
C PRO A 183 -18.64 -13.23 8.66
N GLN A 184 -19.72 -12.74 8.06
CA GLN A 184 -19.97 -12.77 6.62
C GLN A 184 -19.00 -11.89 5.80
N GLN A 185 -18.68 -10.71 6.30
CA GLN A 185 -17.71 -9.80 5.65
C GLN A 185 -16.27 -10.33 5.77
N ALA A 186 -15.91 -10.94 6.90
CA ALA A 186 -14.61 -11.60 7.07
C ALA A 186 -14.46 -12.81 6.14
N GLU A 187 -15.54 -13.55 5.90
CA GLU A 187 -15.52 -14.70 5.00
C GLU A 187 -15.49 -14.29 3.51
N GLN A 188 -16.16 -13.18 3.16
CA GLN A 188 -16.07 -12.56 1.84
C GLN A 188 -14.68 -11.99 1.55
N SER A 189 -14.01 -11.38 2.55
CA SER A 189 -12.65 -10.88 2.39
C SER A 189 -11.61 -11.98 2.18
N LYS A 190 -11.85 -13.19 2.69
CA LYS A 190 -11.01 -14.38 2.42
C LYS A 190 -11.21 -14.95 1.00
N LYS A 191 -12.40 -14.80 0.44
CA LYS A 191 -12.73 -15.27 -0.93
C LYS A 191 -12.31 -14.28 -2.02
N HIS A 192 -12.17 -13.00 -1.67
CA HIS A 192 -11.74 -11.93 -2.57
C HIS A 192 -10.59 -11.18 -1.91
N PRO A 193 -9.33 -11.50 -2.24
CA PRO A 193 -8.15 -10.86 -1.66
C PRO A 193 -8.06 -9.37 -1.95
N ASP A 194 -8.83 -8.88 -2.92
CA ASP A 194 -8.88 -7.47 -3.30
C ASP A 194 -10.02 -6.77 -2.60
N LYS A 195 -9.72 -5.80 -1.75
CA LYS A 195 -10.75 -4.91 -1.18
C LYS A 195 -11.20 -3.92 -2.23
N ILE A 196 -12.51 -3.87 -2.46
CA ILE A 196 -13.15 -2.98 -3.41
C ILE A 196 -13.84 -1.87 -2.60
N TRP A 197 -13.42 -0.63 -2.85
CA TRP A 197 -14.02 0.55 -2.25
C TRP A 197 -14.98 1.18 -3.25
N ASN A 198 -16.28 1.23 -2.87
CA ASN A 198 -17.27 1.89 -3.67
C ASN A 198 -17.40 3.35 -3.22
N TRP A 199 -17.15 4.30 -4.12
CA TRP A 199 -17.58 5.67 -3.89
C TRP A 199 -19.01 5.84 -4.41
N ARG A 200 -19.87 6.37 -3.57
CA ARG A 200 -21.22 6.81 -3.99
C ARG A 200 -21.17 8.28 -4.36
N GLU A 201 -21.98 8.68 -5.32
CA GLU A 201 -22.19 10.07 -5.74
C GLU A 201 -22.65 10.94 -4.58
#